data_52ca0e4efd4d3a27fcd2482587165d04
#
_entry.id   52ca0e4efd4d3a27fcd2482587165d04
#
_cell.length_a   1.000
_cell.length_b   1.000
_cell.length_c   1.000
_cell.angle_alpha   90.00
_cell.angle_beta   90.00
_cell.angle_gamma   90.00
#
_symmetry.space_group_name_H-M   'P 1'
#
loop_
_entity.id
_entity.type
_entity.pdbx_description
1 polymer ?
#
loop_
_entity_poly.entity_id
_entity_poly.type
_entity_poly.pdbx_seq_one_letter_code
_entity_poly.pdbx_strand_id
1 'polypeptide(L)'
;MPVETKAVGKKWDPATFEVEGGRIRKYADAVGEESDVYRDADAAKAAGFRGQVAPPMFCVVYSAPAMGPAILDPEVGINFPAMVHGGQEFEWGEPVVAGDEITTTAKCAEIYEKDGKGFYVFETVSTNQDGAETVRAKWTNIVRGV
;
A
#
# COMPACT_ATOMS: atom_id res chain seq x y z
N MET A 1 9.24 -7.98 -26.20
CA MET A 1 7.98 -8.72 -26.23
C MET A 1 6.86 -7.78 -25.86
N PRO A 2 5.74 -7.77 -26.58
CA PRO A 2 4.59 -6.95 -26.20
C PRO A 2 4.04 -7.39 -24.85
N VAL A 3 3.56 -6.43 -24.07
CA VAL A 3 2.98 -6.69 -22.76
C VAL A 3 1.60 -7.36 -22.90
N GLU A 4 1.31 -8.28 -21.99
CA GLU A 4 0.00 -8.91 -21.90
C GLU A 4 -0.94 -8.01 -21.12
N THR A 5 -2.15 -7.78 -21.62
CA THR A 5 -3.13 -6.89 -21.00
C THR A 5 -4.34 -7.60 -20.41
N LYS A 6 -4.39 -8.93 -20.52
CA LYS A 6 -5.57 -9.72 -20.09
C LYS A 6 -5.88 -9.60 -18.61
N ALA A 7 -4.90 -9.28 -17.77
CA ALA A 7 -5.10 -9.14 -16.34
C ALA A 7 -5.71 -7.80 -15.92
N VAL A 8 -5.87 -6.85 -16.85
CA VAL A 8 -6.50 -5.56 -16.52
C VAL A 8 -7.91 -5.79 -16.00
N GLY A 9 -8.22 -5.22 -14.84
CA GLY A 9 -9.47 -5.43 -14.13
C GLY A 9 -9.47 -6.55 -13.11
N LYS A 10 -8.44 -7.40 -13.10
CA LYS A 10 -8.33 -8.48 -12.12
C LYS A 10 -8.17 -7.92 -10.71
N LYS A 11 -8.84 -8.57 -9.77
CA LYS A 11 -8.69 -8.31 -8.32
C LYS A 11 -8.16 -9.56 -7.66
N TRP A 12 -7.41 -9.37 -6.58
CA TRP A 12 -6.88 -10.46 -5.77
C TRP A 12 -7.62 -10.52 -4.42
N ASP A 13 -7.51 -11.63 -3.74
CA ASP A 13 -8.12 -11.80 -2.43
C ASP A 13 -7.60 -10.72 -1.46
N PRO A 14 -8.47 -10.19 -0.58
CA PRO A 14 -8.05 -9.20 0.40
C PRO A 14 -6.94 -9.72 1.31
N ALA A 15 -5.99 -8.85 1.64
CA ALA A 15 -4.98 -9.11 2.65
C ALA A 15 -5.33 -8.32 3.92
N THR A 16 -5.18 -8.95 5.07
CA THR A 16 -5.41 -8.29 6.36
C THR A 16 -4.09 -8.02 7.07
N PHE A 17 -4.05 -6.94 7.84
CA PHE A 17 -2.87 -6.51 8.58
C PHE A 17 -3.30 -5.95 9.92
N GLU A 18 -2.80 -6.52 11.01
CA GLU A 18 -3.02 -6.00 12.35
C GLU A 18 -1.98 -4.92 12.66
N VAL A 19 -2.46 -3.72 13.01
CA VAL A 19 -1.59 -2.58 13.31
C VAL A 19 -1.16 -2.65 14.77
N GLU A 20 0.10 -3.00 14.99
CA GLU A 20 0.69 -3.08 16.32
C GLU A 20 1.45 -1.80 16.67
N GLY A 21 1.26 -1.31 17.90
CA GLY A 21 1.90 -0.09 18.36
C GLY A 21 3.43 -0.13 18.30
N GLY A 22 4.02 -1.30 18.55
CA GLY A 22 5.46 -1.50 18.42
C GLY A 22 5.97 -1.33 16.99
N ARG A 23 5.18 -1.74 16.00
CA ARG A 23 5.54 -1.56 14.57
C ARG A 23 5.43 -0.09 14.16
N ILE A 24 4.43 0.62 14.65
CA ILE A 24 4.33 2.07 14.41
C ILE A 24 5.57 2.77 14.96
N ARG A 25 5.98 2.45 16.18
CA ARG A 25 7.15 3.04 16.81
C ARG A 25 8.43 2.75 16.03
N LYS A 26 8.63 1.51 15.62
CA LYS A 26 9.80 1.12 14.81
C LYS A 26 9.85 1.87 13.48
N TYR A 27 8.70 2.01 12.83
CA TYR A 27 8.60 2.78 11.60
C TYR A 27 8.94 4.25 11.83
N ALA A 28 8.36 4.86 12.86
CA ALA A 28 8.63 6.26 13.20
C ALA A 28 10.13 6.49 13.49
N ASP A 29 10.76 5.57 14.22
CA ASP A 29 12.20 5.63 14.49
C ASP A 29 13.01 5.55 13.19
N ALA A 30 12.63 4.64 12.30
CA ALA A 30 13.37 4.42 11.05
C ALA A 30 13.31 5.61 10.09
N VAL A 31 12.22 6.36 10.09
CA VAL A 31 12.04 7.53 9.21
C VAL A 31 12.27 8.88 9.91
N GLY A 32 12.67 8.86 11.17
CA GLY A 32 13.01 10.07 11.91
C GLY A 32 11.81 10.89 12.41
N GLU A 33 10.65 10.26 12.57
CA GLU A 33 9.46 10.89 13.13
C GLU A 33 9.53 10.87 14.66
N GLU A 34 9.63 12.05 15.27
CA GLU A 34 9.87 12.19 16.72
C GLU A 34 8.62 12.51 17.54
N SER A 35 7.48 12.82 16.89
CA SER A 35 6.27 13.21 17.60
C SER A 35 5.76 12.11 18.54
N ASP A 36 5.34 12.51 19.73
CA ASP A 36 4.78 11.59 20.74
C ASP A 36 3.47 10.93 20.30
N VAL A 37 2.74 11.50 19.34
CA VAL A 37 1.49 10.93 18.83
C VAL A 37 1.70 9.57 18.17
N TYR A 38 2.91 9.29 17.67
CA TYR A 38 3.29 8.01 17.08
C TYR A 38 3.81 7.00 18.11
N ARG A 39 3.93 7.40 19.36
CA ARG A 39 4.59 6.61 20.42
C ARG A 39 3.72 6.36 21.63
N ASP A 40 2.80 7.27 21.92
CA ASP A 40 2.00 7.26 23.14
C ASP A 40 0.52 7.50 22.83
N ALA A 41 -0.33 6.57 23.28
CA ALA A 41 -1.77 6.65 23.06
C ALA A 41 -2.39 7.89 23.72
N ASP A 42 -1.93 8.27 24.90
CA ASP A 42 -2.48 9.42 25.63
C ASP A 42 -2.13 10.74 24.93
N ALA A 43 -0.89 10.87 24.46
CA ALA A 43 -0.47 12.02 23.67
C ALA A 43 -1.26 12.13 22.36
N ALA A 44 -1.51 10.99 21.68
CA ALA A 44 -2.29 10.95 20.46
C ALA A 44 -3.75 11.35 20.72
N LYS A 45 -4.37 10.85 21.78
CA LYS A 45 -5.74 11.19 22.15
C LYS A 45 -5.87 12.68 22.49
N ALA A 46 -4.88 13.24 23.19
CA ALA A 46 -4.84 14.67 23.47
C ALA A 46 -4.76 15.52 22.19
N ALA A 47 -4.20 14.98 21.12
CA ALA A 47 -4.11 15.60 19.81
C ALA A 47 -5.34 15.34 18.92
N GLY A 48 -6.35 14.59 19.41
CA GLY A 48 -7.60 14.32 18.71
C GLY A 48 -7.66 13.00 17.95
N PHE A 49 -6.66 12.12 18.09
CA PHE A 49 -6.68 10.79 17.49
C PHE A 49 -7.34 9.75 18.42
N ARG A 50 -7.80 8.65 17.83
CA ARG A 50 -8.45 7.55 18.58
C ARG A 50 -7.46 6.79 19.48
N GLY A 51 -6.19 6.79 19.17
CA GLY A 51 -5.12 6.10 19.88
C GLY A 51 -3.77 6.44 19.26
N GLN A 52 -2.73 5.68 19.60
CA GLN A 52 -1.40 5.85 19.00
C GLN A 52 -1.52 5.80 17.48
N VAL A 53 -1.25 6.93 16.81
CA VAL A 53 -1.49 7.06 15.38
C VAL A 53 -0.26 6.62 14.59
N ALA A 54 -0.50 6.01 13.43
CA ALA A 54 0.55 5.69 12.48
C ALA A 54 0.88 6.94 11.64
N PRO A 55 2.16 7.19 11.33
CA PRO A 55 2.51 8.22 10.35
C PRO A 55 1.82 7.94 9.00
N PRO A 56 1.45 8.97 8.23
CA PRO A 56 0.69 8.75 6.98
C PRO A 56 1.34 7.73 6.03
N MET A 57 2.65 7.77 5.84
CA MET A 57 3.36 6.85 4.96
C MET A 57 3.46 5.42 5.49
N PHE A 58 3.08 5.18 6.75
CA PHE A 58 2.96 3.81 7.26
C PHE A 58 1.97 2.97 6.44
N CYS A 59 1.11 3.62 5.66
CA CYS A 59 0.18 2.93 4.76
C CYS A 59 0.89 1.97 3.78
N VAL A 60 2.14 2.22 3.45
CA VAL A 60 2.93 1.29 2.63
C VAL A 60 3.12 -0.03 3.36
N VAL A 61 3.35 0.00 4.67
CA VAL A 61 3.59 -1.20 5.47
C VAL A 61 2.36 -2.10 5.51
N TYR A 62 1.18 -1.54 5.71
CA TYR A 62 -0.03 -2.38 5.83
C TYR A 62 -0.68 -2.71 4.47
N SER A 63 -0.42 -1.95 3.41
CA SER A 63 -1.00 -2.22 2.09
C SER A 63 -0.11 -3.07 1.18
N ALA A 64 1.21 -3.02 1.35
CA ALA A 64 2.16 -3.76 0.52
C ALA A 64 1.90 -5.29 0.47
N PRO A 65 1.47 -5.96 1.56
CA PRO A 65 1.17 -7.39 1.48
C PRO A 65 0.13 -7.78 0.44
N ALA A 66 -0.81 -6.88 0.10
CA ALA A 66 -1.80 -7.13 -0.94
C ALA A 66 -1.18 -7.08 -2.35
N MET A 67 -0.04 -6.43 -2.51
CA MET A 67 0.64 -6.28 -3.81
C MET A 67 1.45 -7.50 -4.22
N GLY A 68 1.93 -8.28 -3.27
CA GLY A 68 2.76 -9.46 -3.58
C GLY A 68 2.09 -10.42 -4.55
N PRO A 69 0.88 -10.92 -4.28
CA PRO A 69 0.18 -11.81 -5.18
C PRO A 69 -0.07 -11.20 -6.56
N ALA A 70 -0.32 -9.90 -6.64
CA ALA A 70 -0.55 -9.21 -7.91
C ALA A 70 0.74 -9.13 -8.75
N ILE A 71 1.84 -8.75 -8.14
CA ILE A 71 3.14 -8.59 -8.82
C ILE A 71 3.66 -9.94 -9.32
N LEU A 72 3.43 -10.99 -8.57
CA LEU A 72 3.92 -12.33 -8.88
C LEU A 72 2.93 -13.19 -9.69
N ASP A 73 1.78 -12.64 -10.03
CA ASP A 73 0.76 -13.37 -10.78
C ASP A 73 1.21 -13.62 -12.23
N PRO A 74 1.29 -14.89 -12.67
CA PRO A 74 1.67 -15.22 -14.06
C PRO A 74 0.76 -14.59 -15.11
N GLU A 75 -0.52 -14.34 -14.80
CA GLU A 75 -1.44 -13.69 -15.72
C GLU A 75 -1.10 -12.22 -15.93
N VAL A 76 -0.50 -11.56 -14.96
CA VAL A 76 0.02 -10.20 -15.11
C VAL A 76 1.30 -10.23 -15.94
N GLY A 77 2.16 -11.20 -15.70
CA GLY A 77 3.33 -11.46 -16.51
C GLY A 77 4.49 -10.49 -16.31
N ILE A 78 4.64 -9.93 -15.11
CA ILE A 78 5.76 -9.05 -14.80
C ILE A 78 7.08 -9.83 -14.77
N ASN A 79 8.07 -9.36 -15.52
CA ASN A 79 9.44 -9.82 -15.37
C ASN A 79 10.04 -9.14 -14.12
N PHE A 80 9.84 -9.78 -12.98
CA PHE A 80 10.19 -9.24 -11.67
C PHE A 80 11.67 -8.77 -11.56
N PRO A 81 12.68 -9.53 -12.05
CA PRO A 81 14.06 -9.06 -11.99
C PRO A 81 14.33 -7.75 -12.74
N ALA A 82 13.51 -7.41 -13.73
CA ALA A 82 13.65 -6.19 -14.52
C ALA A 82 12.72 -5.07 -14.06
N MET A 83 11.93 -5.30 -13.01
CA MET A 83 10.96 -4.35 -12.49
C MET A 83 11.61 -3.31 -11.60
N VAL A 84 11.14 -2.07 -11.76
CA VAL A 84 11.43 -0.98 -10.81
C VAL A 84 10.13 -0.34 -10.38
N HIS A 85 10.10 0.20 -9.17
CA HIS A 85 8.97 0.99 -8.71
C HIS A 85 9.07 2.39 -9.34
N GLY A 86 8.13 2.74 -10.19
CA GLY A 86 8.21 3.95 -11.01
C GLY A 86 7.35 5.11 -10.52
N GLY A 87 6.34 4.85 -9.72
CA GLY A 87 5.46 5.91 -9.21
C GLY A 87 4.54 5.44 -8.11
N GLN A 88 4.14 6.39 -7.27
CA GLN A 88 3.24 6.13 -6.15
C GLN A 88 2.34 7.33 -5.93
N GLU A 89 1.04 7.07 -5.78
CA GLU A 89 0.06 8.08 -5.40
C GLU A 89 -0.73 7.57 -4.21
N PHE A 90 -1.03 8.46 -3.27
CA PHE A 90 -1.87 8.16 -2.11
C PHE A 90 -2.96 9.20 -1.95
N GLU A 91 -4.13 8.73 -1.56
CA GLU A 91 -5.23 9.55 -1.07
C GLU A 91 -5.61 9.00 0.31
N TRP A 92 -5.27 9.75 1.35
CA TRP A 92 -5.50 9.32 2.74
C TRP A 92 -6.92 9.68 3.18
N GLY A 93 -7.49 8.77 3.96
CA GLY A 93 -8.79 8.95 4.61
C GLY A 93 -8.64 8.95 6.13
N GLU A 94 -9.33 8.04 6.79
CA GLU A 94 -9.31 7.89 8.25
C GLU A 94 -7.91 7.57 8.78
N PRO A 95 -7.40 8.31 9.78
CA PRO A 95 -6.13 7.98 10.42
C PRO A 95 -6.14 6.57 11.02
N VAL A 96 -5.02 5.86 10.84
CA VAL A 96 -4.83 4.51 11.37
C VAL A 96 -4.18 4.59 12.74
N VAL A 97 -4.68 3.81 13.68
CA VAL A 97 -4.15 3.74 15.04
C VAL A 97 -3.81 2.31 15.44
N ALA A 98 -2.97 2.17 16.47
CA ALA A 98 -2.65 0.86 17.04
C ALA A 98 -3.93 0.12 17.43
N GLY A 99 -4.01 -1.15 17.10
CA GLY A 99 -5.17 -2.01 17.32
C GLY A 99 -6.11 -2.10 16.12
N ASP A 100 -5.96 -1.24 15.11
CA ASP A 100 -6.76 -1.35 13.89
C ASP A 100 -6.39 -2.63 13.13
N GLU A 101 -7.40 -3.24 12.51
CA GLU A 101 -7.22 -4.31 11.53
C GLU A 101 -7.51 -3.73 10.14
N ILE A 102 -6.50 -3.72 9.31
CA ILE A 102 -6.60 -3.13 7.96
C ILE A 102 -6.77 -4.25 6.94
N THR A 103 -7.78 -4.09 6.09
CA THR A 103 -8.02 -4.98 4.96
C THR A 103 -7.72 -4.22 3.68
N THR A 104 -6.82 -4.76 2.85
CA THR A 104 -6.41 -4.13 1.59
C THR A 104 -6.75 -5.05 0.42
N THR A 105 -7.40 -4.48 -0.60
CA THR A 105 -7.69 -5.15 -1.86
C THR A 105 -6.89 -4.50 -2.97
N ALA A 106 -6.20 -5.32 -3.77
CA ALA A 106 -5.46 -4.88 -4.95
C ALA A 106 -6.23 -5.20 -6.22
N LYS A 107 -6.15 -4.29 -7.19
CA LYS A 107 -6.74 -4.41 -8.52
C LYS A 107 -5.71 -4.00 -9.57
N CYS A 108 -5.64 -4.73 -10.67
CA CYS A 108 -4.86 -4.30 -11.83
C CYS A 108 -5.66 -3.24 -12.59
N ALA A 109 -5.19 -2.01 -12.58
CA ALA A 109 -5.88 -0.88 -13.20
C ALA A 109 -5.50 -0.72 -14.67
N GLU A 110 -4.20 -0.81 -15.00
CA GLU A 110 -3.70 -0.61 -16.36
C GLU A 110 -2.45 -1.45 -16.61
N ILE A 111 -2.31 -1.90 -17.83
CA ILE A 111 -1.06 -2.46 -18.35
C ILE A 111 -0.87 -1.87 -19.75
N TYR A 112 0.26 -1.20 -19.97
CA TYR A 112 0.55 -0.62 -21.29
C TYR A 112 2.05 -0.60 -21.55
N GLU A 113 2.41 -0.42 -22.81
CA GLU A 113 3.79 -0.28 -23.25
C GLU A 113 4.03 1.15 -23.70
N LYS A 114 5.17 1.70 -23.32
CA LYS A 114 5.60 3.02 -23.77
C LYS A 114 7.13 3.06 -23.79
N ASP A 115 7.70 3.50 -24.90
CA ASP A 115 9.14 3.67 -25.06
C ASP A 115 9.96 2.41 -24.71
N GLY A 116 9.45 1.24 -25.10
CA GLY A 116 10.11 -0.04 -24.86
C GLY A 116 10.04 -0.51 -23.39
N LYS A 117 9.15 0.06 -22.60
CA LYS A 117 8.94 -0.29 -21.20
C LYS A 117 7.50 -0.69 -20.98
N GLY A 118 7.30 -1.73 -20.16
CA GLY A 118 5.97 -2.13 -19.68
C GLY A 118 5.61 -1.36 -18.42
N PHE A 119 4.41 -0.80 -18.39
CA PHE A 119 3.85 -0.11 -17.23
C PHE A 119 2.72 -0.95 -16.66
N TYR A 120 2.86 -1.35 -15.40
CA TYR A 120 1.89 -2.17 -14.68
C TYR A 120 1.37 -1.37 -13.49
N VAL A 121 0.14 -0.91 -13.61
CA VAL A 121 -0.48 -0.01 -12.64
C VAL A 121 -1.51 -0.76 -11.81
N PHE A 122 -1.34 -0.76 -10.51
CA PHE A 122 -2.26 -1.36 -9.56
C PHE A 122 -2.87 -0.29 -8.68
N GLU A 123 -4.11 -0.51 -8.29
CA GLU A 123 -4.80 0.30 -7.30
C GLU A 123 -5.08 -0.55 -6.07
N THR A 124 -4.85 0.02 -4.90
CA THR A 124 -5.21 -0.60 -3.62
C THR A 124 -6.18 0.28 -2.88
N VAL A 125 -7.12 -0.36 -2.19
CA VAL A 125 -8.04 0.29 -1.26
C VAL A 125 -7.90 -0.41 0.08
N SER A 126 -7.63 0.36 1.12
CA SER A 126 -7.49 -0.16 2.49
C SER A 126 -8.59 0.41 3.38
N THR A 127 -9.19 -0.46 4.17
CA THR A 127 -10.24 -0.09 5.12
C THR A 127 -9.89 -0.64 6.51
N ASN A 128 -10.35 0.05 7.55
CA ASN A 128 -10.23 -0.47 8.91
C ASN A 128 -11.38 -1.42 9.25
N GLN A 129 -11.45 -1.93 10.48
CA GLN A 129 -12.47 -2.86 10.95
C GLN A 129 -13.89 -2.29 10.91
N ASP A 130 -14.03 -0.97 10.89
CA ASP A 130 -15.34 -0.29 10.82
C ASP A 130 -15.76 0.02 9.39
N GLY A 131 -14.96 -0.41 8.41
CA GLY A 131 -15.21 -0.18 6.99
C GLY A 131 -14.82 1.22 6.51
N ALA A 132 -14.17 2.05 7.34
CA ALA A 132 -13.69 3.35 6.93
C ALA A 132 -12.44 3.23 6.06
N GLU A 133 -12.42 3.93 4.94
CA GLU A 133 -11.22 3.96 4.09
C GLU A 133 -10.08 4.69 4.79
N THR A 134 -8.92 4.06 4.82
CA THR A 134 -7.70 4.64 5.39
C THR A 134 -6.78 5.20 4.31
N VAL A 135 -6.70 4.52 3.17
CA VAL A 135 -5.92 4.99 2.03
C VAL A 135 -6.39 4.34 0.73
N ARG A 136 -6.38 5.13 -0.34
CA ARG A 136 -6.39 4.63 -1.72
C ARG A 136 -5.01 4.90 -2.30
N ALA A 137 -4.46 3.93 -2.98
CA ALA A 137 -3.12 4.05 -3.53
C ALA A 137 -3.08 3.60 -4.99
N LYS A 138 -2.20 4.23 -5.75
CA LYS A 138 -1.89 3.84 -7.12
C LYS A 138 -0.40 3.54 -7.19
N TRP A 139 -0.09 2.31 -7.61
CA TRP A 139 1.26 1.77 -7.65
C TRP A 139 1.65 1.57 -9.11
N THR A 140 2.66 2.29 -9.57
CA THR A 140 3.16 2.14 -10.93
C THR A 140 4.48 1.39 -10.93
N ASN A 141 4.48 0.22 -11.55
CA ASN A 141 5.68 -0.60 -11.71
C ASN A 141 6.10 -0.55 -13.18
N ILE A 142 7.39 -0.42 -13.40
CA ILE A 142 7.96 -0.30 -14.74
C ILE A 142 8.91 -1.46 -14.98
N VAL A 143 8.71 -2.16 -16.11
CA VAL A 143 9.58 -3.26 -16.53
C VAL A 143 10.31 -2.82 -17.79
N ARG A 144 11.64 -2.87 -17.75
CA ARG A 144 12.48 -2.49 -18.87
C ARG A 144 12.66 -3.67 -19.84
N GLY A 145 12.82 -3.36 -21.12
CA GLY A 145 13.14 -4.35 -22.15
C GLY A 145 11.97 -5.25 -22.56
N VAL A 146 10.78 -4.69 -22.62
CA VAL A 146 9.60 -5.38 -23.17
C VAL A 146 9.49 -5.20 -24.68
#